data_44c0bd2a9d825f9f47a96eafb92bc02c
#
_entry.id   44c0bd2a9d825f9f47a96eafb92bc02c
#
_cell.length_a   1.000
_cell.length_b   1.000
_cell.length_c   1.000
_cell.angle_alpha   90.00
_cell.angle_beta   90.00
_cell.angle_gamma   90.00
#
_symmetry.space_group_name_H-M   'P 1'
#
loop_
_entity.id
_entity.type
_entity.pdbx_description
1 polymer ?
#
loop_
_entity_poly.entity_id
_entity_poly.type
_entity_poly.pdbx_seq_one_letter_code
_entity_poly.pdbx_strand_id
1 'polypeptide(L)'
;MTTHLYNQTYLDKGEGQPVILLHGLFGNLSNWRYVVEHFSGRYRVLIPRLPIFEMPAGNANLERLTDVLENFVRTRNLNNFVLVGNSLGGHLALMYALRHPASVRKIVLTGSSGLFENALGNTFPRVKDYAYIKEKVEHTFYKKEVVTKDLVDEVFSSIQEKEQTLSILGLARSAQRTNLAASLSSIHTPTLLIWGLQDTITPPSTALQFHDLLPNSELRFIDHCGHVPSME
;
A
#
# COMPACT_ATOMS: atom_id res chain seq x y z
N MET A 1 26.32 -15.55 4.21
CA MET A 1 26.29 -14.12 4.53
C MET A 1 24.83 -13.75 4.76
N THR A 2 24.42 -13.70 6.01
CA THR A 2 23.06 -13.30 6.42
C THR A 2 22.97 -11.80 6.24
N THR A 3 22.40 -11.34 5.13
CA THR A 3 21.99 -9.98 4.94
C THR A 3 20.95 -9.66 6.02
N HIS A 4 21.31 -8.87 7.02
CA HIS A 4 20.38 -8.19 7.90
C HIS A 4 19.59 -7.19 7.04
N LEU A 5 18.59 -7.72 6.35
CA LEU A 5 17.58 -6.92 5.66
C LEU A 5 16.73 -6.26 6.74
N TYR A 6 17.11 -5.03 7.09
CA TYR A 6 16.31 -4.04 7.83
C TYR A 6 15.73 -4.54 9.16
N ASN A 7 15.93 -3.82 10.25
CA ASN A 7 15.25 -4.02 11.54
C ASN A 7 13.74 -3.83 11.35
N GLN A 8 13.06 -4.88 10.87
CA GLN A 8 11.64 -4.86 10.60
C GLN A 8 10.88 -4.89 11.93
N THR A 9 10.45 -3.74 12.39
CA THR A 9 9.34 -3.68 13.33
C THR A 9 8.07 -4.05 12.56
N TYR A 10 7.21 -4.84 13.15
CA TYR A 10 5.91 -5.23 12.59
C TYR A 10 4.89 -5.28 13.72
N LEU A 11 3.62 -5.17 13.37
CA LEU A 11 2.54 -5.47 14.29
C LEU A 11 2.07 -6.91 14.04
N ASP A 12 1.79 -7.65 15.10
CA ASP A 12 1.17 -8.99 15.06
C ASP A 12 0.16 -9.05 16.21
N LYS A 13 -1.14 -9.11 15.89
CA LYS A 13 -2.21 -9.04 16.89
C LYS A 13 -3.36 -9.97 16.53
N GLY A 14 -3.90 -10.66 17.54
CA GLY A 14 -4.98 -11.62 17.37
C GLY A 14 -4.48 -13.02 16.98
N GLU A 15 -5.42 -13.91 16.74
CA GLU A 15 -5.16 -15.32 16.43
C GLU A 15 -6.04 -15.79 15.27
N GLY A 16 -5.76 -16.97 14.70
CA GLY A 16 -6.54 -17.58 13.63
C GLY A 16 -6.00 -17.29 12.23
N GLN A 17 -6.90 -17.10 11.27
CA GLN A 17 -6.55 -16.87 9.85
C GLN A 17 -5.68 -15.62 9.69
N PRO A 18 -4.46 -15.74 9.12
CA PRO A 18 -3.60 -14.57 8.94
C PRO A 18 -4.17 -13.58 7.91
N VAL A 19 -4.10 -12.29 8.25
CA VAL A 19 -4.42 -11.15 7.39
C VAL A 19 -3.22 -10.21 7.42
N ILE A 20 -2.58 -10.00 6.28
CA ILE A 20 -1.42 -9.12 6.14
C ILE A 20 -1.89 -7.82 5.54
N LEU A 21 -1.64 -6.70 6.23
CA LEU A 21 -1.99 -5.35 5.79
C LEU A 21 -0.75 -4.62 5.27
N LEU A 22 -0.84 -4.11 4.05
CA LEU A 22 0.26 -3.45 3.34
C LEU A 22 -0.10 -1.98 3.10
N HIS A 23 0.67 -1.08 3.72
CA HIS A 23 0.43 0.37 3.61
C HIS A 23 0.97 0.97 2.30
N GLY A 24 0.49 2.16 1.94
CA GLY A 24 0.95 2.93 0.79
C GLY A 24 2.29 3.64 1.01
N LEU A 25 2.69 4.46 0.02
CA LEU A 25 4.01 5.11 -0.05
C LEU A 25 4.31 6.02 1.15
N PHE A 26 3.31 6.74 1.66
CA PHE A 26 3.42 7.60 2.84
C PHE A 26 2.67 7.01 4.04
N GLY A 27 2.29 5.72 3.96
CA GLY A 27 1.58 5.05 5.03
C GLY A 27 2.52 4.54 6.12
N ASN A 28 1.95 4.35 7.30
CA ASN A 28 2.60 3.73 8.43
C ASN A 28 1.64 2.70 9.06
N LEU A 29 2.08 2.05 10.14
CA LEU A 29 1.27 1.10 10.91
C LEU A 29 -0.04 1.73 11.42
N SER A 30 -0.03 3.04 11.71
CA SER A 30 -1.18 3.81 12.21
C SER A 30 -2.35 3.88 11.22
N ASN A 31 -2.11 3.83 9.90
CA ASN A 31 -3.15 3.86 8.87
C ASN A 31 -4.14 2.70 8.98
N TRP A 32 -3.75 1.62 9.63
CA TRP A 32 -4.54 0.41 9.80
C TRP A 32 -5.17 0.26 11.18
N ARG A 33 -5.10 1.30 12.04
CA ARG A 33 -5.55 1.24 13.43
C ARG A 33 -6.98 0.69 13.56
N TYR A 34 -7.93 1.26 12.83
CA TYR A 34 -9.34 0.84 12.91
C TYR A 34 -9.55 -0.57 12.36
N VAL A 35 -8.83 -0.94 11.31
CA VAL A 35 -8.86 -2.30 10.76
C VAL A 35 -8.32 -3.31 11.78
N VAL A 36 -7.21 -3.00 12.44
CA VAL A 36 -6.64 -3.84 13.51
C VAL A 36 -7.62 -3.99 14.67
N GLU A 37 -8.18 -2.89 15.16
CA GLU A 37 -9.14 -2.89 16.28
C GLU A 37 -10.37 -3.75 15.97
N HIS A 38 -10.89 -3.68 14.76
CA HIS A 38 -12.07 -4.42 14.34
C HIS A 38 -11.80 -5.91 14.10
N PHE A 39 -10.70 -6.24 13.44
CA PHE A 39 -10.47 -7.61 12.96
C PHE A 39 -9.64 -8.48 13.88
N SER A 40 -8.81 -7.92 14.78
CA SER A 40 -7.90 -8.71 15.63
C SER A 40 -8.61 -9.62 16.66
N GLY A 41 -9.90 -9.44 16.88
CA GLY A 41 -10.71 -10.37 17.69
C GLY A 41 -11.09 -11.68 16.98
N ARG A 42 -10.89 -11.77 15.65
CA ARG A 42 -11.29 -12.94 14.83
C ARG A 42 -10.20 -13.44 13.91
N TYR A 43 -9.19 -12.61 13.64
CA TYR A 43 -8.10 -12.87 12.70
C TYR A 43 -6.77 -12.53 13.35
N ARG A 44 -5.71 -13.21 12.90
CA ARG A 44 -4.34 -12.78 13.21
C ARG A 44 -3.94 -11.69 12.20
N VAL A 45 -3.93 -10.45 12.66
CA VAL A 45 -3.60 -9.28 11.82
C VAL A 45 -2.11 -8.97 11.94
N LEU A 46 -1.44 -8.97 10.79
CA LEU A 46 -0.01 -8.66 10.67
C LEU A 46 0.18 -7.42 9.80
N ILE A 47 1.02 -6.51 10.26
CA ILE A 47 1.41 -5.34 9.46
C ILE A 47 2.94 -5.28 9.41
N PRO A 48 3.58 -5.69 8.32
CA PRO A 48 5.01 -5.45 8.14
C PRO A 48 5.23 -3.94 7.97
N ARG A 49 6.21 -3.38 8.67
CA ARG A 49 6.73 -2.07 8.32
C ARG A 49 7.56 -2.21 7.05
N LEU A 50 7.06 -1.69 5.95
CA LEU A 50 7.78 -1.67 4.69
C LEU A 50 8.92 -0.63 4.78
N PRO A 51 10.16 -0.95 4.37
CA PRO A 51 11.31 -0.05 4.50
C PRO A 51 11.32 1.03 3.40
N ILE A 52 10.20 1.75 3.24
CA ILE A 52 9.99 2.72 2.16
C ILE A 52 10.99 3.88 2.23
N PHE A 53 11.35 4.30 3.44
CA PHE A 53 12.24 5.44 3.67
C PHE A 53 13.71 5.03 3.83
N GLU A 54 13.97 3.76 4.07
CA GLU A 54 15.29 3.23 4.42
C GLU A 54 15.99 2.51 3.24
N MET A 55 15.31 2.38 2.11
CA MET A 55 15.91 1.72 0.93
C MET A 55 16.97 2.64 0.30
N PRO A 56 18.17 2.12 -0.03
CA PRO A 56 19.15 2.88 -0.81
C PRO A 56 18.55 3.36 -2.13
N ALA A 57 18.75 4.64 -2.47
CA ALA A 57 18.12 5.28 -3.64
C ALA A 57 18.25 4.49 -4.96
N GLY A 58 19.42 3.86 -5.20
CA GLY A 58 19.65 3.03 -6.38
C GLY A 58 18.93 1.68 -6.40
N ASN A 59 18.37 1.25 -5.25
CA ASN A 59 17.70 -0.02 -5.06
C ASN A 59 16.23 0.13 -4.64
N ALA A 60 15.73 1.34 -4.50
CA ALA A 60 14.36 1.63 -4.12
C ALA A 60 13.41 1.33 -5.30
N ASN A 61 12.92 0.10 -5.36
CA ASN A 61 11.98 -0.36 -6.40
C ASN A 61 11.04 -1.44 -5.86
N LEU A 62 9.95 -1.70 -6.61
CA LEU A 62 8.90 -2.64 -6.21
C LEU A 62 9.39 -4.09 -6.12
N GLU A 63 10.30 -4.51 -6.98
CA GLU A 63 10.86 -5.86 -6.95
C GLU A 63 11.51 -6.15 -5.60
N ARG A 64 12.39 -5.24 -5.15
CA ARG A 64 13.04 -5.33 -3.83
C ARG A 64 12.06 -5.27 -2.67
N LEU A 65 11.03 -4.44 -2.80
CA LEU A 65 10.00 -4.35 -1.76
C LEU A 65 9.17 -5.64 -1.70
N THR A 66 8.94 -6.29 -2.85
CA THR A 66 8.31 -7.62 -2.92
C THR A 66 9.19 -8.68 -2.24
N ASP A 67 10.51 -8.66 -2.48
CA ASP A 67 11.46 -9.57 -1.81
C ASP A 67 11.43 -9.42 -0.27
N VAL A 68 11.24 -8.18 0.22
CA VAL A 68 11.06 -7.91 1.66
C VAL A 68 9.78 -8.57 2.19
N LEU A 69 8.67 -8.45 1.46
CA LEU A 69 7.42 -9.11 1.82
C LEU A 69 7.54 -10.64 1.79
N GLU A 70 8.19 -11.19 0.78
CA GLU A 70 8.47 -12.63 0.69
C GLU A 70 9.27 -13.13 1.90
N ASN A 71 10.32 -12.40 2.28
CA ASN A 71 11.10 -12.72 3.45
C ASN A 71 10.28 -12.64 4.74
N PHE A 72 9.40 -11.63 4.86
CA PHE A 72 8.48 -11.49 5.99
C PHE A 72 7.56 -12.71 6.11
N VAL A 73 6.92 -13.12 5.02
CA VAL A 73 6.02 -14.28 4.97
C VAL A 73 6.78 -15.57 5.30
N ARG A 74 7.92 -15.79 4.68
CA ARG A 74 8.76 -16.99 4.86
C ARG A 74 9.25 -17.15 6.30
N THR A 75 9.79 -16.09 6.90
CA THR A 75 10.37 -16.13 8.25
C THR A 75 9.31 -16.34 9.35
N ARG A 76 8.03 -16.09 9.04
CA ARG A 76 6.89 -16.32 9.95
C ARG A 76 6.08 -17.56 9.62
N ASN A 77 6.54 -18.36 8.64
CA ASN A 77 5.86 -19.56 8.17
C ASN A 77 4.38 -19.33 7.84
N LEU A 78 4.06 -18.18 7.19
CA LEU A 78 2.69 -17.83 6.84
C LEU A 78 2.27 -18.52 5.55
N ASN A 79 1.12 -19.15 5.58
CA ASN A 79 0.49 -19.78 4.42
C ASN A 79 -1.02 -19.52 4.45
N ASN A 80 -1.65 -19.56 3.27
CA ASN A 80 -3.10 -19.44 3.14
C ASN A 80 -3.65 -18.18 3.83
N PHE A 81 -3.02 -17.03 3.60
CA PHE A 81 -3.35 -15.74 4.23
C PHE A 81 -4.14 -14.83 3.28
N VAL A 82 -4.77 -13.81 3.87
CA VAL A 82 -5.39 -12.71 3.12
C VAL A 82 -4.39 -11.57 3.00
N LEU A 83 -4.22 -11.03 1.77
CA LEU A 83 -3.47 -9.79 1.56
C LEU A 83 -4.45 -8.63 1.44
N VAL A 84 -4.23 -7.58 2.21
CA VAL A 84 -4.96 -6.32 2.11
C VAL A 84 -3.96 -5.22 1.81
N GLY A 85 -4.11 -4.51 0.70
CA GLY A 85 -3.17 -3.48 0.29
C GLY A 85 -3.84 -2.18 -0.11
N ASN A 86 -3.28 -1.06 0.38
CA ASN A 86 -3.67 0.27 -0.05
C ASN A 86 -2.58 0.88 -0.94
N SER A 87 -2.97 1.47 -2.06
CA SER A 87 -2.05 2.20 -2.96
C SER A 87 -0.86 1.33 -3.39
N LEU A 88 0.39 1.74 -3.09
CA LEU A 88 1.60 0.96 -3.30
C LEU A 88 1.52 -0.44 -2.65
N GLY A 89 0.89 -0.54 -1.46
CA GLY A 89 0.67 -1.82 -0.79
C GLY A 89 -0.22 -2.77 -1.58
N GLY A 90 -1.20 -2.24 -2.31
CA GLY A 90 -2.03 -3.02 -3.24
C GLY A 90 -1.24 -3.52 -4.45
N HIS A 91 -0.39 -2.69 -5.02
CA HIS A 91 0.54 -3.08 -6.08
C HIS A 91 1.46 -4.22 -5.62
N LEU A 92 2.01 -4.08 -4.42
CA LEU A 92 2.85 -5.10 -3.80
C LEU A 92 2.11 -6.42 -3.56
N ALA A 93 0.82 -6.35 -3.12
CA ALA A 93 -0.02 -7.53 -2.95
C ALA A 93 -0.24 -8.28 -4.26
N LEU A 94 -0.46 -7.56 -5.36
CA LEU A 94 -0.61 -8.16 -6.70
C LEU A 94 0.70 -8.79 -7.18
N MET A 95 1.84 -8.11 -7.03
CA MET A 95 3.15 -8.67 -7.38
C MET A 95 3.47 -9.94 -6.59
N TYR A 96 3.17 -9.93 -5.29
CA TYR A 96 3.32 -11.11 -4.44
C TYR A 96 2.42 -12.27 -4.92
N ALA A 97 1.16 -12.00 -5.21
CA ALA A 97 0.21 -13.02 -5.65
C ALA A 97 0.60 -13.62 -7.02
N LEU A 98 1.18 -12.82 -7.92
CA LEU A 98 1.74 -13.32 -9.19
C LEU A 98 2.90 -14.29 -8.99
N ARG A 99 3.75 -14.05 -7.99
CA ARG A 99 4.89 -14.92 -7.68
C ARG A 99 4.50 -16.17 -6.87
N HIS A 100 3.52 -16.01 -5.96
CA HIS A 100 3.13 -17.03 -4.97
C HIS A 100 1.61 -17.27 -4.92
N PRO A 101 0.97 -17.63 -6.03
CA PRO A 101 -0.50 -17.74 -6.10
C PRO A 101 -1.10 -18.75 -5.12
N ALA A 102 -0.38 -19.84 -4.82
CA ALA A 102 -0.84 -20.86 -3.88
C ALA A 102 -0.86 -20.42 -2.40
N SER A 103 -0.12 -19.37 -2.05
CA SER A 103 0.00 -18.89 -0.66
C SER A 103 -1.08 -17.88 -0.29
N VAL A 104 -1.70 -17.23 -1.27
CA VAL A 104 -2.66 -16.14 -1.06
C VAL A 104 -4.08 -16.67 -1.20
N ARG A 105 -4.82 -16.63 -0.09
CA ARG A 105 -6.22 -17.08 -0.06
C ARG A 105 -7.19 -16.10 -0.70
N LYS A 106 -7.02 -14.81 -0.42
CA LYS A 106 -7.82 -13.70 -0.93
C LYS A 106 -6.99 -12.42 -0.99
N ILE A 107 -7.39 -11.52 -1.86
CA ILE A 107 -6.79 -10.18 -1.96
C ILE A 107 -7.89 -9.14 -1.69
N VAL A 108 -7.54 -8.08 -0.97
CA VAL A 108 -8.36 -6.86 -0.85
C VAL A 108 -7.51 -5.68 -1.27
N LEU A 109 -7.96 -4.94 -2.27
CA LEU A 109 -7.28 -3.75 -2.79
C LEU A 109 -8.09 -2.51 -2.46
N THR A 110 -7.42 -1.50 -1.91
CA THR A 110 -8.02 -0.18 -1.68
C THR A 110 -7.18 0.90 -2.35
N GLY A 111 -7.75 1.66 -3.28
CA GLY A 111 -7.00 2.70 -4.00
C GLY A 111 -5.67 2.20 -4.58
N SER A 112 -5.61 0.99 -5.13
CA SER A 112 -4.35 0.34 -5.52
C SER A 112 -3.67 1.02 -6.70
N SER A 113 -2.35 1.18 -6.66
CA SER A 113 -1.51 1.40 -7.84
C SER A 113 -1.30 0.08 -8.61
N GLY A 114 -0.63 0.14 -9.76
CA GLY A 114 -0.35 -1.02 -10.60
C GLY A 114 -0.95 -0.95 -12.00
N LEU A 115 -1.89 -0.02 -12.25
CA LEU A 115 -2.38 0.37 -13.57
C LEU A 115 -2.07 1.85 -13.80
N PHE A 116 -2.83 2.73 -13.18
CA PHE A 116 -2.65 4.17 -13.27
C PHE A 116 -2.61 4.77 -11.87
N GLU A 117 -1.73 5.76 -11.66
CA GLU A 117 -1.70 6.58 -10.46
C GLU A 117 -1.19 7.99 -10.75
N ASN A 118 -1.69 8.98 -10.01
CA ASN A 118 -1.29 10.39 -10.08
C ASN A 118 -0.65 10.85 -8.74
N ALA A 119 0.15 10.00 -8.13
CA ALA A 119 0.67 10.22 -6.78
C ALA A 119 1.61 11.43 -6.65
N LEU A 120 2.44 11.70 -7.64
CA LEU A 120 3.45 12.77 -7.59
C LEU A 120 3.02 14.04 -8.33
N GLY A 121 1.98 13.97 -9.17
CA GLY A 121 1.64 15.07 -10.07
C GLY A 121 2.80 15.40 -11.02
N ASN A 122 2.72 16.58 -11.67
CA ASN A 122 3.72 17.03 -12.65
C ASN A 122 4.77 17.98 -12.06
N THR A 123 4.85 18.15 -10.74
CA THR A 123 5.74 19.11 -10.08
C THR A 123 6.80 18.40 -9.25
N PHE A 124 8.00 18.99 -9.20
CA PHE A 124 9.08 18.51 -8.34
C PHE A 124 8.64 18.61 -6.87
N PRO A 125 8.81 17.56 -6.04
CA PRO A 125 8.35 17.59 -4.65
C PRO A 125 9.10 18.66 -3.85
N ARG A 126 8.36 19.62 -3.27
CA ARG A 126 8.90 20.63 -2.34
C ARG A 126 8.92 20.06 -0.93
N VAL A 127 9.81 19.09 -0.67
CA VAL A 127 9.82 18.29 0.56
C VAL A 127 10.11 19.10 1.84
N LYS A 128 10.72 20.28 1.72
CA LYS A 128 11.01 21.21 2.84
C LYS A 128 9.91 22.24 3.09
N ASP A 129 8.88 22.26 2.25
CA ASP A 129 7.73 23.17 2.37
C ASP A 129 6.59 22.44 3.08
N TYR A 130 6.41 22.74 4.36
CA TYR A 130 5.36 22.12 5.18
C TYR A 130 3.95 22.36 4.64
N ALA A 131 3.68 23.58 4.14
CA ALA A 131 2.36 23.90 3.58
C ALA A 131 2.07 23.08 2.32
N TYR A 132 3.07 22.89 1.46
CA TYR A 132 2.97 22.03 0.29
C TYR A 132 2.71 20.56 0.68
N ILE A 133 3.41 20.03 1.68
CA ILE A 133 3.19 18.65 2.15
C ILE A 133 1.79 18.50 2.75
N LYS A 134 1.36 19.46 3.57
CA LYS A 134 0.00 19.48 4.12
C LYS A 134 -1.05 19.43 3.01
N GLU A 135 -0.93 20.27 1.98
CA GLU A 135 -1.83 20.28 0.81
C GLU A 135 -1.87 18.90 0.12
N LYS A 136 -0.71 18.25 -0.05
CA LYS A 136 -0.65 16.90 -0.66
C LYS A 136 -1.30 15.82 0.21
N VAL A 137 -1.13 15.89 1.52
CA VAL A 137 -1.82 14.98 2.46
C VAL A 137 -3.33 15.23 2.42
N GLU A 138 -3.77 16.51 2.45
CA GLU A 138 -5.19 16.85 2.34
C GLU A 138 -5.82 16.37 1.03
N HIS A 139 -5.07 16.39 -0.07
CA HIS A 139 -5.55 15.94 -1.38
C HIS A 139 -5.77 14.42 -1.46
N THR A 140 -5.17 13.66 -0.55
CA THR A 140 -5.31 12.21 -0.47
C THR A 140 -6.68 11.79 0.11
N PHE A 141 -7.31 12.66 0.91
CA PHE A 141 -8.56 12.37 1.61
C PHE A 141 -9.70 13.24 1.08
N TYR A 142 -10.91 12.70 1.09
CA TYR A 142 -12.13 13.47 0.87
C TYR A 142 -12.48 14.28 2.12
N LYS A 143 -12.45 13.63 3.29
CA LYS A 143 -12.75 14.24 4.59
C LYS A 143 -11.51 14.90 5.17
N LYS A 144 -11.49 16.24 5.18
CA LYS A 144 -10.35 17.01 5.70
C LYS A 144 -10.14 16.82 7.21
N GLU A 145 -11.16 16.44 7.94
CA GLU A 145 -11.11 16.16 9.38
C GLU A 145 -10.20 14.96 9.73
N VAL A 146 -9.99 14.06 8.78
CA VAL A 146 -9.06 12.93 8.92
C VAL A 146 -7.61 13.41 8.94
N VAL A 147 -7.32 14.55 8.31
CA VAL A 147 -5.98 15.11 8.18
C VAL A 147 -5.59 15.87 9.45
N THR A 148 -5.19 15.12 10.46
CA THR A 148 -4.70 15.71 11.72
C THR A 148 -3.32 16.32 11.53
N LYS A 149 -2.96 17.24 12.44
CA LYS A 149 -1.59 17.80 12.49
C LYS A 149 -0.54 16.69 12.62
N ASP A 150 -0.80 15.71 13.48
CA ASP A 150 0.13 14.59 13.71
C ASP A 150 0.39 13.79 12.45
N LEU A 151 -0.65 13.55 11.62
CA LEU A 151 -0.49 12.87 10.33
C LEU A 151 0.39 13.67 9.37
N VAL A 152 0.19 14.99 9.30
CA VAL A 152 1.03 15.86 8.45
C VAL A 152 2.46 15.91 8.96
N ASP A 153 2.66 16.03 10.28
CA ASP A 153 3.98 16.04 10.91
C ASP A 153 4.73 14.70 10.67
N GLU A 154 4.03 13.58 10.74
CA GLU A 154 4.57 12.25 10.44
C GLU A 154 5.08 12.16 8.99
N VAL A 155 4.24 12.54 8.03
CA VAL A 155 4.62 12.56 6.61
C VAL A 155 5.77 13.55 6.37
N PHE A 156 5.67 14.77 6.92
CA PHE A 156 6.70 15.79 6.75
C PHE A 156 8.04 15.32 7.28
N SER A 157 8.09 14.78 8.50
CA SER A 157 9.34 14.32 9.14
C SER A 157 9.98 13.14 8.40
N SER A 158 9.16 12.27 7.78
CA SER A 158 9.65 11.07 7.08
C SER A 158 10.36 11.35 5.75
N ILE A 159 10.35 12.60 5.26
CA ILE A 159 10.93 12.99 3.96
C ILE A 159 11.95 14.10 4.04
N GLN A 160 12.44 14.44 5.25
CA GLN A 160 13.38 15.57 5.42
C GLN A 160 14.81 15.24 5.00
N GLU A 161 15.21 13.98 5.13
CA GLU A 161 16.53 13.53 4.73
C GLU A 161 16.57 13.23 3.22
N LYS A 162 17.69 13.56 2.58
CA LYS A 162 17.87 13.37 1.13
C LYS A 162 17.70 11.90 0.71
N GLU A 163 18.23 10.99 1.48
CA GLU A 163 18.16 9.55 1.24
C GLU A 163 16.71 9.07 1.28
N GLN A 164 15.92 9.50 2.24
CA GLN A 164 14.48 9.19 2.35
C GLN A 164 13.70 9.69 1.13
N THR A 165 13.94 10.96 0.75
CA THR A 165 13.32 11.55 -0.45
C THR A 165 13.68 10.76 -1.70
N LEU A 166 14.94 10.38 -1.89
CA LEU A 166 15.39 9.61 -3.05
C LEU A 166 14.79 8.19 -3.06
N SER A 167 14.64 7.56 -1.90
CA SER A 167 13.98 6.27 -1.77
C SER A 167 12.52 6.33 -2.23
N ILE A 168 11.75 7.29 -1.72
CA ILE A 168 10.36 7.52 -2.11
C ILE A 168 10.22 7.78 -3.62
N LEU A 169 11.05 8.65 -4.18
CA LEU A 169 11.03 8.95 -5.61
C LEU A 169 11.38 7.72 -6.45
N GLY A 170 12.31 6.89 -5.98
CA GLY A 170 12.66 5.60 -6.61
C GLY A 170 11.47 4.66 -6.64
N LEU A 171 10.80 4.46 -5.50
CA LEU A 171 9.61 3.61 -5.39
C LEU A 171 8.44 4.12 -6.22
N ALA A 172 8.14 5.42 -6.17
CA ALA A 172 7.07 6.01 -6.97
C ALA A 172 7.31 5.86 -8.47
N ARG A 173 8.55 6.09 -8.94
CA ARG A 173 8.92 5.87 -10.34
C ARG A 173 8.86 4.39 -10.73
N SER A 174 9.25 3.50 -9.83
CA SER A 174 9.12 2.05 -10.03
C SER A 174 7.66 1.65 -10.17
N ALA A 175 6.77 2.15 -9.31
CA ALA A 175 5.33 1.88 -9.37
C ALA A 175 4.73 2.35 -10.72
N GLN A 176 5.07 3.56 -11.17
CA GLN A 176 4.60 4.07 -12.46
C GLN A 176 5.09 3.28 -13.67
N ARG A 177 6.29 2.69 -13.59
CA ARG A 177 6.89 1.89 -14.68
C ARG A 177 6.42 0.43 -14.69
N THR A 178 6.01 -0.09 -13.55
CA THR A 178 5.57 -1.48 -13.39
C THR A 178 4.05 -1.55 -13.58
N ASN A 179 3.60 -1.53 -14.84
CA ASN A 179 2.18 -1.69 -15.16
C ASN A 179 1.83 -3.17 -15.22
N LEU A 180 0.83 -3.59 -14.43
CA LEU A 180 0.43 -4.99 -14.30
C LEU A 180 -0.69 -5.44 -15.25
N ALA A 181 -1.20 -4.57 -16.13
CA ALA A 181 -2.35 -4.86 -16.99
C ALA A 181 -2.25 -6.21 -17.71
N ALA A 182 -1.08 -6.51 -18.29
CA ALA A 182 -0.86 -7.76 -19.02
C ALA A 182 -0.84 -9.02 -18.14
N SER A 183 -0.64 -8.86 -16.82
CA SER A 183 -0.48 -9.99 -15.87
C SER A 183 -1.71 -10.22 -14.99
N LEU A 184 -2.63 -9.25 -14.88
CA LEU A 184 -3.77 -9.34 -13.97
C LEU A 184 -4.70 -10.50 -14.30
N SER A 185 -4.86 -10.86 -15.59
CA SER A 185 -5.69 -11.99 -16.03
C SER A 185 -5.21 -13.35 -15.51
N SER A 186 -3.96 -13.46 -15.07
CA SER A 186 -3.40 -14.67 -14.47
C SER A 186 -3.63 -14.78 -12.95
N ILE A 187 -4.14 -13.72 -12.31
CA ILE A 187 -4.48 -13.72 -10.87
C ILE A 187 -5.90 -14.27 -10.71
N HIS A 188 -6.01 -15.56 -10.41
CA HIS A 188 -7.31 -16.22 -10.13
C HIS A 188 -7.73 -16.16 -8.67
N THR A 189 -6.88 -15.61 -7.79
CA THR A 189 -7.18 -15.40 -6.37
C THR A 189 -8.40 -14.49 -6.21
N PRO A 190 -9.43 -14.87 -5.44
CA PRO A 190 -10.59 -14.01 -5.19
C PRO A 190 -10.16 -12.65 -4.67
N THR A 191 -10.57 -11.58 -5.36
CA THR A 191 -10.12 -10.22 -5.09
C THR A 191 -11.32 -9.30 -4.83
N LEU A 192 -11.29 -8.59 -3.72
CA LEU A 192 -12.24 -7.51 -3.41
C LEU A 192 -11.56 -6.16 -3.67
N LEU A 193 -12.20 -5.35 -4.50
CA LEU A 193 -11.80 -3.98 -4.81
C LEU A 193 -12.70 -3.02 -4.01
N ILE A 194 -12.10 -2.20 -3.15
CA ILE A 194 -12.81 -1.17 -2.36
C ILE A 194 -12.22 0.18 -2.74
N TRP A 195 -13.05 1.09 -3.23
CA TRP A 195 -12.56 2.35 -3.79
C TRP A 195 -13.40 3.54 -3.40
N GLY A 196 -12.75 4.65 -3.05
CA GLY A 196 -13.43 5.92 -2.87
C GLY A 196 -13.89 6.50 -4.21
N LEU A 197 -15.12 6.99 -4.28
CA LEU A 197 -15.64 7.69 -5.47
C LEU A 197 -14.89 9.00 -5.74
N GLN A 198 -14.28 9.60 -4.72
CA GLN A 198 -13.55 10.85 -4.81
C GLN A 198 -12.02 10.64 -4.77
N ASP A 199 -11.55 9.42 -5.04
CA ASP A 199 -10.11 9.13 -5.16
C ASP A 199 -9.53 9.85 -6.38
N THR A 200 -8.63 10.81 -6.13
CA THR A 200 -7.95 11.60 -7.16
C THR A 200 -6.55 11.10 -7.47
N ILE A 201 -6.03 10.18 -6.66
CA ILE A 201 -4.70 9.58 -6.84
C ILE A 201 -4.78 8.38 -7.79
N THR A 202 -5.69 7.44 -7.49
CA THR A 202 -6.07 6.34 -8.37
C THR A 202 -7.57 6.45 -8.63
N PRO A 203 -7.99 7.15 -9.69
CA PRO A 203 -9.41 7.46 -9.91
C PRO A 203 -10.30 6.21 -10.01
N PRO A 204 -11.62 6.32 -9.79
CA PRO A 204 -12.57 5.21 -9.91
C PRO A 204 -12.49 4.45 -11.24
N SER A 205 -12.08 5.13 -12.33
CA SER A 205 -11.82 4.48 -13.62
C SER A 205 -10.71 3.43 -13.55
N THR A 206 -9.73 3.61 -12.64
CA THR A 206 -8.68 2.61 -12.39
C THR A 206 -9.27 1.37 -11.71
N ALA A 207 -10.21 1.55 -10.77
CA ALA A 207 -10.90 0.44 -10.13
C ALA A 207 -11.72 -0.40 -11.14
N LEU A 208 -12.40 0.26 -12.08
CA LEU A 208 -13.12 -0.40 -13.17
C LEU A 208 -12.16 -1.22 -14.05
N GLN A 209 -11.00 -0.65 -14.40
CA GLN A 209 -9.98 -1.38 -15.16
C GLN A 209 -9.45 -2.60 -14.41
N PHE A 210 -9.21 -2.50 -13.08
CA PHE A 210 -8.85 -3.66 -12.27
C PHE A 210 -9.95 -4.73 -12.30
N HIS A 211 -11.21 -4.32 -12.18
CA HIS A 211 -12.35 -5.23 -12.20
C HIS A 211 -12.47 -5.97 -13.54
N ASP A 212 -12.27 -5.26 -14.64
CA ASP A 212 -12.33 -5.85 -16.00
C ASP A 212 -11.18 -6.83 -16.25
N LEU A 213 -10.00 -6.59 -15.68
CA LEU A 213 -8.79 -7.39 -15.92
C LEU A 213 -8.61 -8.56 -14.94
N LEU A 214 -9.19 -8.50 -13.74
CA LEU A 214 -9.10 -9.53 -12.70
C LEU A 214 -10.28 -10.51 -12.85
N PRO A 215 -10.05 -11.78 -13.23
CA PRO A 215 -11.13 -12.72 -13.60
C PRO A 215 -12.06 -13.10 -12.43
N ASN A 216 -11.61 -12.95 -11.19
CA ASN A 216 -12.36 -13.29 -9.99
C ASN A 216 -12.38 -12.11 -9.00
N SER A 217 -12.99 -11.02 -9.43
CA SER A 217 -13.04 -9.79 -8.62
C SER A 217 -14.46 -9.31 -8.34
N GLU A 218 -14.62 -8.65 -7.20
CA GLU A 218 -15.81 -7.94 -6.78
C GLU A 218 -15.44 -6.48 -6.50
N LEU A 219 -16.21 -5.51 -7.01
CA LEU A 219 -15.95 -4.08 -6.86
C LEU A 219 -17.01 -3.43 -5.97
N ARG A 220 -16.56 -2.63 -5.01
CA ARG A 220 -17.37 -1.79 -4.13
C ARG A 220 -16.84 -0.37 -4.12
N PHE A 221 -17.69 0.60 -4.37
CA PHE A 221 -17.39 2.01 -4.21
C PHE A 221 -17.92 2.53 -2.87
N ILE A 222 -17.15 3.43 -2.26
CA ILE A 222 -17.54 4.18 -1.07
C ILE A 222 -17.70 5.63 -1.48
N ASP A 223 -18.89 6.18 -1.25
CA ASP A 223 -19.14 7.61 -1.47
C ASP A 223 -18.57 8.45 -0.33
N HIS A 224 -18.23 9.72 -0.63
CA HIS A 224 -17.56 10.63 0.31
C HIS A 224 -16.27 10.06 0.91
N CYS A 225 -15.47 9.44 0.04
CA CYS A 225 -14.23 8.77 0.39
C CYS A 225 -13.16 9.02 -0.70
N GLY A 226 -11.95 9.32 -0.27
CA GLY A 226 -10.78 9.52 -1.11
C GLY A 226 -9.94 8.25 -1.27
N HIS A 227 -8.62 8.43 -1.19
CA HIS A 227 -7.64 7.38 -1.52
C HIS A 227 -7.41 6.34 -0.42
N VAL A 228 -7.80 6.62 0.83
CA VAL A 228 -7.51 5.75 1.98
C VAL A 228 -8.80 5.35 2.72
N PRO A 229 -9.62 4.45 2.15
CA PRO A 229 -10.89 4.05 2.75
C PRO A 229 -10.80 3.48 4.18
N SER A 230 -9.63 3.00 4.58
CA SER A 230 -9.39 2.49 5.94
C SER A 230 -9.34 3.59 7.01
N MET A 231 -9.27 4.86 6.62
CA MET A 231 -9.18 6.02 7.51
C MET A 231 -10.39 6.96 7.42
N GLU A 232 -11.24 6.83 6.39
CA GLU A 232 -12.43 7.65 6.12
C GLU A 232 -13.74 6.92 6.41
#